data_2b14a55f0923bc1d78ca33b74301e15c
#
_entry.id   2b14a55f0923bc1d78ca33b74301e15c
#
_cell.length_a   1.000
_cell.length_b   1.000
_cell.length_c   1.000
_cell.angle_alpha   90.00
_cell.angle_beta   90.00
_cell.angle_gamma   90.00
#
_symmetry.space_group_name_H-M   'P 1'
#
loop_
_entity.id
_entity.type
_entity.pdbx_description
1 polymer ?
#
loop_
_entity_poly.entity_id
_entity_poly.type
_entity_poly.pdbx_seq_one_letter_code
_entity_poly.pdbx_strand_id
1 'polypeptide(L)'
;MRETDVRRALYGSEIRRIIHQDPLSLVVDELGVLEGKYRIDVAVINEHFHGYEIKSAADNLDRLPAQQRSYSKIFDRMTLVADERHVVEAVKIVPPWWGLIAVSNKDGQPHLNEIWPSRMNMDVDPLALCQLLWRDEALQILADLGLARDVRNKSRKLMWKLLATVLDTADLRQSISAKLRTRKGWR
;
A
#
# COMPACT_ATOMS: atom_id res chain seq x y z
N MET A 1 -18.23 8.00 -14.20
CA MET A 1 -17.69 6.64 -14.00
C MET A 1 -17.60 6.35 -12.52
N ARG A 2 -17.96 5.14 -12.07
CA ARG A 2 -17.95 4.77 -10.63
C ARG A 2 -16.57 4.19 -10.27
N GLU A 3 -16.23 4.25 -8.99
CA GLU A 3 -14.98 3.64 -8.48
C GLU A 3 -14.85 2.15 -8.86
N THR A 4 -15.96 1.39 -8.76
CA THR A 4 -16.00 -0.04 -9.13
C THR A 4 -15.61 -0.31 -10.59
N ASP A 5 -15.91 0.60 -11.50
CA ASP A 5 -15.54 0.46 -12.92
C ASP A 5 -14.05 0.72 -13.11
N VAL A 6 -13.51 1.74 -12.42
CA VAL A 6 -12.08 2.05 -12.41
C VAL A 6 -11.28 0.90 -11.80
N ARG A 7 -11.73 0.37 -10.65
CA ARG A 7 -11.09 -0.77 -9.97
C ARG A 7 -11.06 -1.99 -10.88
N ARG A 8 -12.17 -2.31 -11.55
CA ARG A 8 -12.22 -3.44 -12.51
C ARG A 8 -11.23 -3.26 -13.66
N ALA A 9 -11.11 -2.06 -14.22
CA ALA A 9 -10.14 -1.77 -15.27
C ALA A 9 -8.69 -1.88 -14.77
N LEU A 10 -8.39 -1.38 -13.57
CA LEU A 10 -7.09 -1.51 -12.91
C LEU A 10 -6.71 -3.00 -12.76
N TYR A 11 -7.64 -3.83 -12.28
CA TYR A 11 -7.43 -5.27 -12.15
C TYR A 11 -7.23 -5.96 -13.51
N GLY A 12 -8.02 -5.58 -14.51
CA GLY A 12 -7.96 -6.17 -15.87
C GLY A 12 -6.66 -5.86 -16.62
N SER A 13 -5.94 -4.82 -16.22
CA SER A 13 -4.71 -4.37 -16.88
C SER A 13 -3.50 -4.46 -15.96
N GLU A 14 -3.31 -3.48 -15.10
CA GLU A 14 -2.08 -3.30 -14.30
C GLU A 14 -1.86 -4.42 -13.27
N ILE A 15 -2.88 -4.73 -12.47
CA ILE A 15 -2.77 -5.79 -11.45
C ILE A 15 -2.56 -7.15 -12.10
N ARG A 16 -3.29 -7.44 -13.17
CA ARG A 16 -3.10 -8.68 -13.94
C ARG A 16 -1.69 -8.80 -14.50
N ARG A 17 -1.12 -7.70 -15.01
CA ARG A 17 0.26 -7.65 -15.51
C ARG A 17 1.26 -7.98 -14.40
N ILE A 18 1.08 -7.39 -13.20
CA ILE A 18 1.95 -7.65 -12.04
C ILE A 18 1.88 -9.12 -11.61
N ILE A 19 0.67 -9.67 -11.47
CA ILE A 19 0.48 -11.07 -11.10
C ILE A 19 1.08 -12.02 -12.14
N HIS A 20 1.01 -11.68 -13.42
CA HIS A 20 1.63 -12.48 -14.47
C HIS A 20 3.17 -12.45 -14.37
N GLN A 21 3.76 -11.32 -14.00
CA GLN A 21 5.22 -11.16 -13.83
C GLN A 21 5.72 -11.82 -12.54
N ASP A 22 4.95 -11.72 -11.46
CA ASP A 22 5.24 -12.36 -10.17
C ASP A 22 3.96 -13.00 -9.60
N PRO A 23 3.73 -14.30 -9.89
CA PRO A 23 2.56 -15.03 -9.40
C PRO A 23 2.47 -15.15 -7.87
N LEU A 24 3.56 -14.86 -7.15
CA LEU A 24 3.59 -14.86 -5.69
C LEU A 24 3.18 -13.51 -5.09
N SER A 25 2.90 -12.50 -5.90
CA SER A 25 2.37 -11.23 -5.43
C SER A 25 1.06 -11.41 -4.69
N LEU A 26 0.96 -10.88 -3.47
CA LEU A 26 -0.29 -10.79 -2.73
C LEU A 26 -1.00 -9.48 -3.10
N VAL A 27 -2.23 -9.57 -3.54
CA VAL A 27 -3.10 -8.40 -3.77
C VAL A 27 -4.12 -8.30 -2.65
N VAL A 28 -4.21 -7.14 -2.02
CA VAL A 28 -5.13 -6.87 -0.90
C VAL A 28 -5.95 -5.64 -1.23
N ASP A 29 -7.26 -5.80 -1.30
CA ASP A 29 -8.19 -4.68 -1.36
C ASP A 29 -8.39 -4.07 0.03
N GLU A 30 -8.57 -2.76 0.08
CA GLU A 30 -8.95 -2.05 1.29
C GLU A 30 -7.99 -2.32 2.47
N LEU A 31 -6.68 -2.34 2.21
CA LEU A 31 -5.70 -2.57 3.27
C LEU A 31 -5.67 -1.40 4.27
N GLY A 32 -6.01 -1.71 5.51
CA GLY A 32 -5.90 -0.76 6.61
C GLY A 32 -4.45 -0.46 6.97
N VAL A 33 -4.10 0.82 7.07
CA VAL A 33 -2.76 1.30 7.41
C VAL A 33 -2.80 2.26 8.59
N LEU A 34 -1.67 2.42 9.29
CA LEU A 34 -1.54 3.27 10.48
C LEU A 34 -2.63 2.97 11.53
N GLU A 35 -2.69 1.72 11.96
CA GLU A 35 -3.69 1.20 12.92
C GLU A 35 -5.14 1.34 12.40
N GLY A 36 -5.37 1.28 11.08
CA GLY A 36 -6.69 1.42 10.45
C GLY A 36 -7.19 2.85 10.28
N LYS A 37 -6.35 3.85 10.59
CA LYS A 37 -6.70 5.27 10.41
C LYS A 37 -6.94 5.65 8.95
N TYR A 38 -6.22 5.00 8.05
CA TYR A 38 -6.38 5.13 6.61
C TYR A 38 -6.54 3.75 5.98
N ARG A 39 -7.06 3.71 4.76
CA ARG A 39 -7.27 2.50 4.00
C ARG A 39 -6.90 2.78 2.56
N ILE A 40 -5.95 2.01 2.03
CA ILE A 40 -5.56 2.07 0.63
C ILE A 40 -6.47 1.17 -0.20
N ASP A 41 -6.90 1.63 -1.36
CA ASP A 41 -7.89 0.93 -2.19
C ASP A 41 -7.38 -0.43 -2.70
N VAL A 42 -6.15 -0.48 -3.19
CA VAL A 42 -5.47 -1.72 -3.59
C VAL A 42 -4.02 -1.68 -3.16
N ALA A 43 -3.54 -2.73 -2.51
CA ALA A 43 -2.13 -2.93 -2.21
C ALA A 43 -1.61 -4.19 -2.90
N VAL A 44 -0.45 -4.10 -3.52
CA VAL A 44 0.29 -5.24 -4.04
C VAL A 44 1.54 -5.42 -3.19
N ILE A 45 1.68 -6.61 -2.61
CA ILE A 45 2.77 -6.98 -1.71
C ILE A 45 3.59 -8.07 -2.38
N ASN A 46 4.77 -7.72 -2.82
CA ASN A 46 5.77 -8.64 -3.37
C ASN A 46 7.15 -8.31 -2.77
N GLU A 47 8.19 -8.12 -3.57
CA GLU A 47 9.48 -7.61 -3.12
C GLU A 47 9.37 -6.17 -2.60
N HIS A 48 8.43 -5.40 -3.17
CA HIS A 48 8.11 -4.03 -2.77
C HIS A 48 6.62 -3.90 -2.43
N PHE A 49 6.28 -2.93 -1.61
CA PHE A 49 4.89 -2.62 -1.28
C PHE A 49 4.41 -1.50 -2.20
N HIS A 50 3.49 -1.83 -3.11
CA HIS A 50 2.92 -0.89 -4.06
C HIS A 50 1.45 -0.63 -3.73
N GLY A 51 1.11 0.61 -3.40
CA GLY A 51 -0.26 1.05 -3.15
C GLY A 51 -0.87 1.75 -4.36
N TYR A 52 -2.15 1.52 -4.58
CA TYR A 52 -2.99 2.20 -5.57
C TYR A 52 -4.13 2.90 -4.86
N GLU A 53 -4.22 4.21 -5.03
CA GLU A 53 -5.34 5.04 -4.55
C GLU A 53 -6.19 5.42 -5.75
N ILE A 54 -7.51 5.20 -5.65
CA ILE A 54 -8.47 5.45 -6.72
C ILE A 54 -9.25 6.73 -6.42
N LYS A 55 -9.38 7.59 -7.42
CA LYS A 55 -10.23 8.79 -7.38
C LYS A 55 -11.13 8.81 -8.61
N SER A 56 -12.34 8.32 -8.44
CA SER A 56 -13.36 8.29 -9.48
C SER A 56 -13.93 9.69 -9.77
N ALA A 57 -14.76 9.79 -10.79
CA ALA A 57 -15.44 11.03 -11.14
C ALA A 57 -16.31 11.63 -10.02
N ALA A 58 -16.83 10.81 -9.11
CA ALA A 58 -17.70 11.23 -8.02
C ALA A 58 -16.92 11.68 -6.76
N ASP A 59 -15.63 11.40 -6.70
CA ASP A 59 -14.80 11.74 -5.55
C ASP A 59 -14.38 13.22 -5.56
N ASN A 60 -13.86 13.67 -4.41
CA ASN A 60 -13.09 14.89 -4.29
C ASN A 60 -11.66 14.56 -3.81
N LEU A 61 -10.79 15.56 -3.84
CA LEU A 61 -9.39 15.40 -3.43
C LEU A 61 -9.10 15.88 -2.00
N ASP A 62 -10.11 16.25 -1.21
CA ASP A 62 -9.94 16.85 0.12
C ASP A 62 -9.10 15.99 1.07
N ARG A 63 -9.26 14.67 0.98
CA ARG A 63 -8.51 13.71 1.80
C ARG A 63 -7.14 13.34 1.23
N LEU A 64 -6.90 13.60 -0.07
CA LEU A 64 -5.67 13.17 -0.75
C LEU A 64 -4.39 13.70 -0.10
N PRO A 65 -4.30 14.95 0.40
CA PRO A 65 -3.10 15.41 1.10
C PRO A 65 -2.77 14.61 2.37
N ALA A 66 -3.79 14.18 3.12
CA ALA A 66 -3.59 13.37 4.33
C ALA A 66 -3.28 11.91 3.99
N GLN A 67 -3.94 11.35 2.98
CA GLN A 67 -3.67 10.01 2.43
C GLN A 67 -2.23 9.94 1.90
N GLN A 68 -1.81 10.92 1.12
CA GLN A 68 -0.47 11.00 0.56
C GLN A 68 0.61 10.95 1.65
N ARG A 69 0.50 11.80 2.70
CA ARG A 69 1.46 11.79 3.82
C ARG A 69 1.48 10.46 4.58
N SER A 70 0.34 9.78 4.65
CA SER A 70 0.20 8.53 5.39
C SER A 70 0.75 7.34 4.60
N TYR A 71 0.40 7.25 3.32
CA TYR A 71 0.84 6.16 2.45
C TYR A 71 2.34 6.24 2.14
N SER A 72 2.88 7.46 2.02
CA SER A 72 4.32 7.67 1.81
C SER A 72 5.21 7.14 2.95
N LYS A 73 4.65 6.87 4.13
CA LYS A 73 5.39 6.25 5.22
C LYS A 73 5.53 4.73 5.10
N ILE A 74 4.73 4.10 4.23
CA ILE A 74 4.57 2.64 4.22
C ILE A 74 4.95 2.03 2.89
N PHE A 75 4.49 2.64 1.79
CA PHE A 75 4.64 2.07 0.47
C PHE A 75 5.94 2.49 -0.21
N ASP A 76 6.60 1.50 -0.83
CA ASP A 76 7.79 1.71 -1.65
C ASP A 76 7.44 2.35 -3.00
N ARG A 77 6.22 2.09 -3.49
CA ARG A 77 5.65 2.68 -4.69
C ARG A 77 4.21 3.05 -4.44
N MET A 78 3.80 4.15 -4.99
CA MET A 78 2.40 4.57 -4.98
C MET A 78 1.96 4.97 -6.37
N THR A 79 0.75 4.64 -6.75
CA THR A 79 0.12 5.10 -7.99
C THR A 79 -1.25 5.68 -7.67
N LEU A 80 -1.47 6.91 -8.05
CA LEU A 80 -2.80 7.51 -8.07
C LEU A 80 -3.48 7.15 -9.38
N VAL A 81 -4.66 6.55 -9.29
CA VAL A 81 -5.53 6.21 -10.41
C VAL A 81 -6.72 7.15 -10.38
N ALA A 82 -6.67 8.21 -11.16
CA ALA A 82 -7.62 9.32 -11.05
C ALA A 82 -8.39 9.55 -12.34
N ASP A 83 -9.69 9.86 -12.20
CA ASP A 83 -10.47 10.40 -13.31
C ASP A 83 -9.76 11.64 -13.90
N GLU A 84 -9.77 11.79 -15.21
CA GLU A 84 -9.05 12.87 -15.93
C GLU A 84 -9.35 14.27 -15.41
N ARG A 85 -10.55 14.52 -14.88
CA ARG A 85 -10.94 15.79 -14.25
C ARG A 85 -10.11 16.15 -13.02
N HIS A 86 -9.56 15.15 -12.32
CA HIS A 86 -8.78 15.33 -11.11
C HIS A 86 -7.28 15.47 -11.35
N VAL A 87 -6.79 15.12 -12.53
CA VAL A 87 -5.35 15.03 -12.84
C VAL A 87 -4.62 16.34 -12.51
N VAL A 88 -5.14 17.46 -12.98
CA VAL A 88 -4.46 18.77 -12.83
C VAL A 88 -4.29 19.17 -11.35
N GLU A 89 -5.31 18.90 -10.52
CA GLU A 89 -5.23 19.19 -9.08
C GLU A 89 -4.40 18.14 -8.34
N ALA A 90 -4.55 16.87 -8.69
CA ALA A 90 -3.82 15.77 -8.07
C ALA A 90 -2.30 15.91 -8.20
N VAL A 91 -1.82 16.38 -9.35
CA VAL A 91 -0.39 16.64 -9.61
C VAL A 91 0.21 17.65 -8.63
N LYS A 92 -0.57 18.60 -8.13
CA LYS A 92 -0.12 19.58 -7.14
C LYS A 92 0.00 19.00 -5.72
N ILE A 93 -0.64 17.86 -5.48
CA ILE A 93 -0.77 17.25 -4.15
C ILE A 93 0.20 16.08 -3.98
N VAL A 94 0.30 15.20 -4.99
CA VAL A 94 1.13 14.01 -4.88
C VAL A 94 2.60 14.31 -5.15
N PRO A 95 3.53 13.67 -4.43
CA PRO A 95 4.96 13.88 -4.66
C PRO A 95 5.40 13.29 -6.01
N PRO A 96 6.53 13.77 -6.58
CA PRO A 96 6.98 13.36 -7.93
C PRO A 96 7.33 11.87 -8.10
N TRP A 97 7.46 11.12 -7.01
CA TRP A 97 7.72 9.69 -7.06
C TRP A 97 6.44 8.83 -7.15
N TRP A 98 5.26 9.41 -6.89
CA TRP A 98 4.01 8.72 -7.15
C TRP A 98 3.80 8.58 -8.65
N GLY A 99 3.35 7.41 -9.09
CA GLY A 99 2.82 7.21 -10.42
C GLY A 99 1.45 7.85 -10.57
N LEU A 100 1.09 8.19 -11.80
CA LEU A 100 -0.23 8.72 -12.13
C LEU A 100 -0.80 8.01 -13.36
N ILE A 101 -1.98 7.44 -13.17
CA ILE A 101 -2.81 6.87 -14.22
C ILE A 101 -4.07 7.73 -14.33
N ALA A 102 -4.27 8.35 -15.48
CA ALA A 102 -5.51 9.05 -15.81
C ALA A 102 -6.55 8.04 -16.31
N VAL A 103 -7.79 8.22 -15.86
CA VAL A 103 -8.90 7.38 -16.30
C VAL A 103 -9.91 8.23 -17.08
N SER A 104 -10.11 7.90 -18.33
CA SER A 104 -11.13 8.51 -19.19
C SER A 104 -12.25 7.51 -19.50
N ASN A 105 -13.41 8.04 -19.89
CA ASN A 105 -14.51 7.22 -20.38
C ASN A 105 -14.47 7.20 -21.91
N LYS A 106 -14.22 6.03 -22.51
CA LYS A 106 -14.32 5.82 -23.96
C LYS A 106 -15.43 4.82 -24.25
N ASP A 107 -16.44 5.25 -24.93
CA ASP A 107 -17.60 4.44 -25.33
C ASP A 107 -18.25 3.66 -24.16
N GLY A 108 -18.37 4.32 -23.00
CA GLY A 108 -18.93 3.70 -21.80
C GLY A 108 -17.99 2.81 -21.01
N GLN A 109 -16.72 2.65 -21.45
CA GLN A 109 -15.70 1.83 -20.80
C GLN A 109 -14.57 2.67 -20.21
N PRO A 110 -14.06 2.32 -19.02
CA PRO A 110 -12.90 2.97 -18.45
C PRO A 110 -11.63 2.66 -19.27
N HIS A 111 -10.95 3.70 -19.70
CA HIS A 111 -9.68 3.62 -20.38
C HIS A 111 -8.58 4.20 -19.47
N LEU A 112 -7.59 3.37 -19.12
CA LEU A 112 -6.46 3.75 -18.29
C LEU A 112 -5.32 4.22 -19.18
N ASN A 113 -4.79 5.41 -18.88
CA ASN A 113 -3.65 6.00 -19.53
C ASN A 113 -2.58 6.34 -18.50
N GLU A 114 -1.46 5.63 -18.49
CA GLU A 114 -0.34 5.97 -17.63
C GLU A 114 0.28 7.29 -18.10
N ILE A 115 0.22 8.31 -17.24
CA ILE A 115 0.83 9.61 -17.50
C ILE A 115 2.32 9.55 -17.18
N TRP A 116 2.67 8.95 -16.03
CA TRP A 116 4.04 8.56 -15.66
C TRP A 116 4.05 7.43 -14.65
N PRO A 117 5.08 6.58 -14.65
CA PRO A 117 5.21 5.46 -13.72
C PRO A 117 5.62 5.93 -12.32
N SER A 118 5.32 5.10 -11.31
CA SER A 118 5.82 5.30 -9.95
C SER A 118 7.33 5.07 -9.86
N ARG A 119 7.97 5.80 -8.97
CA ARG A 119 9.39 5.61 -8.61
C ARG A 119 9.49 5.06 -7.19
N MET A 120 10.68 4.60 -6.82
CA MET A 120 10.95 4.14 -5.46
C MET A 120 10.89 5.29 -4.45
N ASN A 121 10.19 5.05 -3.37
CA ASN A 121 10.20 5.89 -2.17
C ASN A 121 11.39 5.49 -1.30
N MET A 122 12.26 6.43 -0.99
CA MET A 122 13.43 6.18 -0.16
C MET A 122 13.19 6.49 1.33
N ASP A 123 12.02 7.05 1.67
CA ASP A 123 11.69 7.58 3.00
C ASP A 123 10.59 6.77 3.71
N VAL A 124 10.61 5.44 3.53
CA VAL A 124 9.68 4.54 4.26
C VAL A 124 10.01 4.56 5.76
N ASP A 125 8.99 4.78 6.59
CA ASP A 125 9.10 4.78 8.05
C ASP A 125 9.04 3.33 8.59
N PRO A 126 10.13 2.78 9.17
CA PRO A 126 10.15 1.42 9.68
C PRO A 126 9.07 1.13 10.72
N LEU A 127 8.73 2.11 11.57
CA LEU A 127 7.68 1.94 12.56
C LEU A 127 6.29 1.88 11.92
N ALA A 128 6.03 2.74 10.92
CA ALA A 128 4.78 2.71 10.17
C ALA A 128 4.61 1.39 9.41
N LEU A 129 5.70 0.86 8.85
CA LEU A 129 5.73 -0.44 8.19
C LEU A 129 5.38 -1.58 9.16
N CYS A 130 5.97 -1.58 10.37
CA CYS A 130 5.65 -2.56 11.41
C CYS A 130 4.17 -2.55 11.84
N GLN A 131 3.47 -1.42 11.70
CA GLN A 131 2.05 -1.31 12.07
C GLN A 131 1.11 -2.11 11.15
N LEU A 132 1.60 -2.64 10.05
CA LEU A 132 0.87 -3.63 9.23
C LEU A 132 0.75 -4.99 9.92
N LEU A 133 1.61 -5.29 10.89
CA LEU A 133 1.61 -6.57 11.61
C LEU A 133 0.55 -6.60 12.72
N TRP A 134 -0.12 -7.74 12.81
CA TRP A 134 -0.88 -8.07 14.01
C TRP A 134 0.07 -8.43 15.15
N ARG A 135 -0.46 -8.43 16.38
CA ARG A 135 0.34 -8.69 17.58
C ARG A 135 1.09 -10.03 17.52
N ASP A 136 0.39 -11.09 17.11
CA ASP A 136 0.97 -12.44 17.10
C ASP A 136 1.98 -12.61 15.97
N GLU A 137 1.81 -11.92 14.85
CA GLU A 137 2.78 -11.87 13.76
C GLU A 137 4.07 -11.15 14.19
N ALA A 138 3.95 -10.00 14.85
CA ALA A 138 5.08 -9.27 15.40
C ALA A 138 5.83 -10.10 16.46
N LEU A 139 5.10 -10.79 17.35
CA LEU A 139 5.69 -11.68 18.34
C LEU A 139 6.42 -12.85 17.69
N GLN A 140 5.89 -13.41 16.62
CA GLN A 140 6.53 -14.51 15.92
C GLN A 140 7.83 -14.08 15.24
N ILE A 141 7.88 -12.91 14.60
CA ILE A 141 9.13 -12.37 14.02
C ILE A 141 10.16 -12.16 15.15
N LEU A 142 9.74 -11.61 16.29
CA LEU A 142 10.64 -11.43 17.45
C LEU A 142 11.10 -12.77 18.04
N ALA A 143 10.27 -13.83 17.95
CA ALA A 143 10.67 -15.18 18.35
C ALA A 143 11.73 -15.76 17.43
N ASP A 144 11.57 -15.58 16.13
CA ASP A 144 12.53 -16.03 15.11
C ASP A 144 13.90 -15.33 15.30
N LEU A 145 13.89 -14.11 15.86
CA LEU A 145 15.09 -13.33 16.24
C LEU A 145 15.63 -13.66 17.66
N GLY A 146 15.00 -14.57 18.40
CA GLY A 146 15.38 -14.90 19.78
C GLY A 146 14.94 -13.87 20.85
N LEU A 147 14.12 -12.88 20.49
CA LEU A 147 13.74 -11.75 21.34
C LEU A 147 12.34 -11.89 21.98
N ALA A 148 11.65 -13.02 21.79
CA ALA A 148 10.27 -13.18 22.27
C ALA A 148 10.13 -13.16 23.80
N ARG A 149 11.16 -13.65 24.52
CA ARG A 149 11.11 -13.82 25.98
C ARG A 149 10.79 -12.51 26.71
N ASP A 150 11.41 -11.42 26.26
CA ASP A 150 11.33 -10.12 26.93
C ASP A 150 10.07 -9.34 26.57
N VAL A 151 9.37 -9.74 25.49
CA VAL A 151 8.25 -8.97 24.93
C VAL A 151 6.93 -9.71 24.87
N ARG A 152 6.89 -11.01 25.21
CA ARG A 152 5.68 -11.85 25.14
C ARG A 152 4.45 -11.22 25.82
N ASN A 153 4.66 -10.54 26.96
CA ASN A 153 3.60 -9.91 27.74
C ASN A 153 3.49 -8.39 27.51
N LYS A 154 4.19 -7.87 26.50
CA LYS A 154 4.19 -6.44 26.20
C LYS A 154 3.12 -6.07 25.16
N SER A 155 2.87 -4.78 25.05
CA SER A 155 1.91 -4.26 24.08
C SER A 155 2.42 -4.42 22.63
N ARG A 156 1.51 -4.51 21.68
CA ARG A 156 1.80 -4.52 20.24
C ARG A 156 2.70 -3.35 19.81
N LYS A 157 2.44 -2.16 20.37
CA LYS A 157 3.23 -0.95 20.07
C LYS A 157 4.69 -1.08 20.49
N LEU A 158 4.98 -1.76 21.59
CA LEU A 158 6.36 -2.00 22.01
C LEU A 158 7.05 -3.00 21.08
N MET A 159 6.34 -4.05 20.66
CA MET A 159 6.87 -5.02 19.68
C MET A 159 7.23 -4.35 18.36
N TRP A 160 6.36 -3.49 17.84
CA TRP A 160 6.63 -2.72 16.62
C TRP A 160 7.85 -1.82 16.74
N LYS A 161 7.98 -1.09 17.87
CA LYS A 161 9.16 -0.26 18.12
C LYS A 161 10.44 -1.09 18.16
N LEU A 162 10.40 -2.25 18.81
CA LEU A 162 11.56 -3.13 18.88
C LEU A 162 11.94 -3.66 17.49
N LEU A 163 10.98 -4.15 16.71
CA LEU A 163 11.22 -4.59 15.33
C LEU A 163 11.84 -3.49 14.48
N ALA A 164 11.28 -2.27 14.54
CA ALA A 164 11.79 -1.10 13.80
C ALA A 164 13.20 -0.65 14.26
N THR A 165 13.66 -1.11 15.42
CA THR A 165 15.00 -0.80 15.94
C THR A 165 16.01 -1.88 15.59
N VAL A 166 15.59 -3.17 15.57
CA VAL A 166 16.53 -4.30 15.44
C VAL A 166 16.68 -4.79 14.00
N LEU A 167 15.72 -4.48 13.12
CA LEU A 167 15.78 -4.83 11.71
C LEU A 167 15.95 -3.59 10.84
N ASP A 168 16.71 -3.71 9.78
CA ASP A 168 16.69 -2.69 8.74
C ASP A 168 15.39 -2.74 7.90
N THR A 169 15.21 -1.75 7.05
CA THR A 169 13.96 -1.63 6.28
C THR A 169 13.77 -2.77 5.26
N ALA A 170 14.85 -3.35 4.74
CA ALA A 170 14.78 -4.46 3.78
C ALA A 170 14.34 -5.76 4.49
N ASP A 171 14.97 -6.08 5.62
CA ASP A 171 14.60 -7.22 6.45
C ASP A 171 13.18 -7.12 7.00
N LEU A 172 12.76 -5.89 7.39
CA LEU A 172 11.37 -5.62 7.79
C LEU A 172 10.39 -5.92 6.67
N ARG A 173 10.65 -5.45 5.43
CA ARG A 173 9.78 -5.74 4.28
C ARG A 173 9.64 -7.23 4.05
N GLN A 174 10.75 -7.94 4.02
CA GLN A 174 10.77 -9.38 3.82
C GLN A 174 9.94 -10.10 4.90
N SER A 175 10.19 -9.79 6.16
CA SER A 175 9.51 -10.39 7.30
C SER A 175 8.00 -10.08 7.28
N ILE A 176 7.63 -8.83 7.03
CA ILE A 176 6.24 -8.39 6.98
C ILE A 176 5.52 -9.02 5.77
N SER A 177 6.14 -8.99 4.59
CA SER A 177 5.59 -9.62 3.38
C SER A 177 5.29 -11.10 3.61
N ALA A 178 6.21 -11.86 4.23
CA ALA A 178 6.00 -13.27 4.56
C ALA A 178 4.79 -13.48 5.48
N LYS A 179 4.61 -12.63 6.51
CA LYS A 179 3.45 -12.72 7.41
C LYS A 179 2.15 -12.33 6.71
N LEU A 180 2.15 -11.27 5.91
CA LEU A 180 0.96 -10.85 5.16
C LEU A 180 0.50 -11.92 4.16
N ARG A 181 1.41 -12.59 3.46
CA ARG A 181 1.09 -13.67 2.51
C ARG A 181 0.46 -14.89 3.16
N THR A 182 0.81 -15.18 4.41
CA THR A 182 0.28 -16.36 5.15
C THR A 182 -0.91 -16.02 6.04
N ARG A 183 -1.27 -14.75 6.13
CA ARG A 183 -2.36 -14.25 6.98
C ARG A 183 -3.71 -14.80 6.54
N LYS A 184 -4.43 -15.42 7.47
CA LYS A 184 -5.82 -15.85 7.29
C LYS A 184 -6.77 -14.86 7.96
N GLY A 185 -7.97 -14.71 7.42
CA GLY A 185 -9.01 -13.88 8.04
C GLY A 185 -8.73 -12.38 7.97
N TRP A 186 -8.35 -11.88 6.81
CA TRP A 186 -8.28 -10.43 6.53
C TRP A 186 -9.59 -9.76 6.95
N ARG A 187 -9.54 -8.64 7.71
CA ARG A 187 -10.70 -7.92 8.24
C ARG A 187 -10.80 -6.55 7.60
#